data_cbe10b16cdaab7945d4ee8b3449a333f
#
_entry.id   cbe10b16cdaab7945d4ee8b3449a333f
#
_cell.length_a   1.000
_cell.length_b   1.000
_cell.length_c   1.000
_cell.angle_alpha   90.00
_cell.angle_beta   90.00
_cell.angle_gamma   90.00
#
_symmetry.space_group_name_H-M   'P 1'
#
loop_
_entity.id
_entity.type
_entity.pdbx_description
1 polymer ?
#
loop_
_entity_poly.entity_id
_entity_poly.type
_entity_poly.pdbx_seq_one_letter_code
_entity_poly.pdbx_strand_id
1 'polypeptide(L)'
;MQKVEPGEKTMAEVILADTKRGIAQAVGEVFEHFGGGGKLLRSSRDVYIKVNGVGSESYVYTDPEVLRETILYFHRCGARKIFVLENCTQANFTRLVFQSTGYLRICKETGAVPVYLDETPSVPVFLEGIEEFIDISAFVFEKLMEQGDENFYLSLPKLKTHSMSQVTLSIKNQFGLVHQRSRIADHNYRLHQKFADIYRLLRPDFALIDGLIATNHGHYPTTYNAGECIVPMNLLIGGSDPLATDVVGAALLGFSLAEVKHLDLCRATGIGQSDMEQIYIINRPLFDERKQNFTCELLDDYPPDITFLRGSERCCKEGCRRNTETVVEMLYRDYDGKGCFTILMGKGIDKQAVDRIRGRAHLAGSCAIQDYGVVLQRRLGKRHVTMSPGCNNLALSTAGLCKQMRIHPLRLSRVDPVRSAALLITARLKGSQANIVPLI
;
A
#
# COMPACT_ATOMS: atom_id res chain seq x y z
N MET A 1 1.97 1.35 29.43
CA MET A 1 2.84 0.39 28.69
C MET A 1 3.12 -0.79 29.63
N GLN A 2 2.38 -1.89 29.49
CA GLN A 2 2.74 -3.12 30.16
C GLN A 2 3.93 -3.73 29.42
N LYS A 3 5.03 -3.96 30.15
CA LYS A 3 6.16 -4.75 29.68
C LYS A 3 5.65 -6.19 29.49
N VAL A 4 5.62 -6.64 28.24
CA VAL A 4 5.45 -8.08 27.95
C VAL A 4 6.76 -8.74 28.36
N GLU A 5 6.73 -9.51 29.43
CA GLU A 5 7.83 -10.42 29.80
C GLU A 5 8.02 -11.44 28.66
N PRO A 6 9.24 -11.93 28.41
CA PRO A 6 9.46 -13.01 27.47
C PRO A 6 8.86 -14.31 28.03
N GLY A 7 7.55 -14.46 27.82
CA GLY A 7 6.81 -15.67 28.14
C GLY A 7 7.01 -16.75 27.10
N GLU A 8 6.71 -18.00 27.45
CA GLU A 8 6.74 -19.19 26.61
C GLU A 8 6.30 -18.85 25.19
N LYS A 9 7.11 -19.23 24.19
CA LYS A 9 6.79 -19.05 22.75
C LYS A 9 5.55 -19.88 22.43
N THR A 10 4.37 -19.29 22.62
CA THR A 10 3.12 -19.90 22.20
C THR A 10 3.10 -20.00 20.69
N MET A 11 2.73 -21.16 20.18
CA MET A 11 2.53 -21.34 18.74
C MET A 11 1.46 -20.37 18.26
N ALA A 12 1.74 -19.65 17.18
CA ALA A 12 0.73 -18.85 16.50
C ALA A 12 -0.06 -19.71 15.51
N GLU A 13 -1.34 -19.41 15.36
CA GLU A 13 -2.21 -20.08 14.40
C GLU A 13 -2.53 -19.14 13.24
N VAL A 14 -2.46 -19.65 12.01
CA VAL A 14 -2.86 -18.98 10.78
C VAL A 14 -3.71 -19.92 9.96
N ILE A 15 -4.91 -19.50 9.58
CA ILE A 15 -5.83 -20.31 8.78
C ILE A 15 -5.86 -19.85 7.32
N LEU A 16 -5.91 -20.83 6.39
CA LEU A 16 -6.26 -20.61 5.00
C LEU A 16 -7.66 -21.17 4.74
N ALA A 17 -8.59 -20.32 4.28
CA ALA A 17 -9.94 -20.72 3.93
C ALA A 17 -10.15 -20.66 2.41
N ASP A 18 -10.64 -21.75 1.80
CA ASP A 18 -10.93 -21.82 0.37
C ASP A 18 -12.23 -21.05 0.04
N THR A 19 -12.16 -20.13 -0.90
CA THR A 19 -13.32 -19.31 -1.30
C THR A 19 -14.17 -19.94 -2.41
N LYS A 20 -13.80 -21.10 -2.94
CA LYS A 20 -14.58 -21.82 -3.96
C LYS A 20 -16.00 -22.18 -3.50
N ARG A 21 -16.21 -22.33 -2.18
CA ARG A 21 -17.53 -22.58 -1.57
C ARG A 21 -18.32 -21.32 -1.27
N GLY A 22 -17.74 -20.15 -1.54
CA GLY A 22 -18.32 -18.85 -1.28
C GLY A 22 -17.51 -18.02 -0.29
N ILE A 23 -17.43 -16.71 -0.55
CA ILE A 23 -16.65 -15.75 0.27
C ILE A 23 -17.23 -15.66 1.69
N ALA A 24 -18.55 -15.62 1.83
CA ALA A 24 -19.22 -15.58 3.14
C ALA A 24 -18.85 -16.76 4.03
N GLN A 25 -18.78 -17.97 3.44
CA GLN A 25 -18.38 -19.17 4.16
C GLN A 25 -16.91 -19.11 4.59
N ALA A 26 -16.02 -18.69 3.68
CA ALA A 26 -14.59 -18.57 3.98
C ALA A 26 -14.31 -17.51 5.07
N VAL A 27 -15.00 -16.35 5.04
CA VAL A 27 -14.93 -15.33 6.09
C VAL A 27 -15.40 -15.92 7.44
N GLY A 28 -16.52 -16.63 7.44
CA GLY A 28 -17.03 -17.32 8.63
C GLY A 28 -16.02 -18.36 9.16
N GLU A 29 -15.49 -19.23 8.30
CA GLU A 29 -14.50 -20.25 8.66
C GLU A 29 -13.28 -19.64 9.34
N VAL A 30 -12.75 -18.54 8.81
CA VAL A 30 -11.60 -17.84 9.40
C VAL A 30 -11.93 -17.36 10.81
N PHE A 31 -13.00 -16.61 11.01
CA PHE A 31 -13.27 -16.01 12.31
C PHE A 31 -13.77 -17.02 13.35
N GLU A 32 -14.56 -18.02 12.94
CA GLU A 32 -15.05 -19.10 13.83
C GLU A 32 -13.90 -19.96 14.37
N HIS A 33 -12.84 -20.18 13.58
CA HIS A 33 -11.64 -20.86 14.04
C HIS A 33 -11.02 -20.19 15.28
N PHE A 34 -11.04 -18.87 15.35
CA PHE A 34 -10.53 -18.11 16.50
C PHE A 34 -11.58 -17.91 17.62
N GLY A 35 -12.69 -18.64 17.56
CA GLY A 35 -13.75 -18.63 18.58
C GLY A 35 -14.90 -17.68 18.27
N GLY A 36 -14.99 -17.23 17.01
CA GLY A 36 -16.08 -16.43 16.50
C GLY A 36 -16.08 -14.97 16.97
N GLY A 37 -16.99 -14.19 16.40
CA GLY A 37 -17.08 -12.77 16.65
C GLY A 37 -17.36 -12.43 18.12
N GLY A 38 -18.08 -13.26 18.85
CA GLY A 38 -18.33 -13.03 20.28
C GLY A 38 -17.05 -12.99 21.11
N LYS A 39 -16.11 -13.92 20.86
CA LYS A 39 -14.80 -13.94 21.51
C LYS A 39 -13.89 -12.80 21.00
N LEU A 40 -13.88 -12.56 19.71
CA LEU A 40 -13.05 -11.53 19.10
C LEU A 40 -13.47 -10.13 19.52
N LEU A 41 -14.78 -9.84 19.57
CA LEU A 41 -15.29 -8.55 20.00
C LEU A 41 -15.25 -8.34 21.53
N ARG A 42 -15.02 -9.39 22.30
CA ARG A 42 -14.97 -9.40 23.80
C ARG A 42 -16.24 -8.80 24.43
N SER A 43 -16.46 -7.51 24.34
CA SER A 43 -17.66 -6.83 24.85
C SER A 43 -18.04 -5.69 23.90
N SER A 44 -19.10 -5.89 23.10
CA SER A 44 -19.81 -4.83 22.35
C SER A 44 -18.94 -3.71 21.76
N ARG A 45 -17.95 -4.07 20.96
CA ARG A 45 -16.98 -3.12 20.43
C ARG A 45 -17.38 -2.53 19.09
N ASP A 46 -16.87 -1.36 18.80
CA ASP A 46 -16.81 -0.85 17.45
C ASP A 46 -15.69 -1.59 16.69
N VAL A 47 -15.96 -1.88 15.42
CA VAL A 47 -15.02 -2.57 14.53
C VAL A 47 -14.45 -1.58 13.54
N TYR A 48 -13.12 -1.56 13.40
CA TYR A 48 -12.39 -0.69 12.50
C TYR A 48 -11.68 -1.54 11.46
N ILE A 49 -12.13 -1.50 10.21
CA ILE A 49 -11.59 -2.28 9.11
C ILE A 49 -10.70 -1.41 8.24
N LYS A 50 -9.39 -1.66 8.24
CA LYS A 50 -8.44 -1.01 7.34
C LYS A 50 -8.31 -1.82 6.07
N VAL A 51 -8.96 -1.36 5.00
CA VAL A 51 -8.85 -1.94 3.66
C VAL A 51 -7.54 -1.55 2.98
N ASN A 52 -7.25 -2.13 1.81
CA ASN A 52 -6.16 -1.70 0.94
C ASN A 52 -6.74 -1.01 -0.30
N GLY A 53 -6.72 0.31 -0.32
CA GLY A 53 -7.25 1.14 -1.40
C GLY A 53 -6.13 1.89 -2.11
N VAL A 54 -5.56 1.32 -3.18
CA VAL A 54 -4.43 1.93 -3.89
C VAL A 54 -4.86 2.57 -5.20
N GLY A 55 -5.70 1.92 -5.98
CA GLY A 55 -6.12 2.35 -7.30
C GLY A 55 -7.52 1.86 -7.67
N SER A 56 -7.85 1.90 -8.94
CA SER A 56 -9.18 1.54 -9.46
C SER A 56 -9.26 0.14 -10.07
N GLU A 57 -8.12 -0.54 -10.27
CA GLU A 57 -8.08 -1.87 -10.86
C GLU A 57 -8.39 -2.93 -9.80
N SER A 58 -9.33 -3.85 -10.07
CA SER A 58 -9.86 -4.80 -9.09
C SER A 58 -8.80 -5.72 -8.45
N TYR A 59 -7.70 -5.91 -9.10
CA TYR A 59 -6.59 -6.73 -8.62
C TYR A 59 -5.59 -5.99 -7.71
N VAL A 60 -5.70 -4.67 -7.54
CA VAL A 60 -4.75 -3.90 -6.71
C VAL A 60 -5.30 -3.48 -5.35
N TYR A 61 -6.59 -3.68 -5.09
CA TYR A 61 -7.25 -3.30 -3.83
C TYR A 61 -8.01 -4.48 -3.21
N THR A 62 -8.38 -4.36 -1.93
CA THR A 62 -9.19 -5.36 -1.23
C THR A 62 -10.52 -5.57 -1.96
N ASP A 63 -10.87 -6.82 -2.25
CA ASP A 63 -12.11 -7.14 -2.96
C ASP A 63 -13.34 -6.64 -2.20
N PRO A 64 -14.28 -5.93 -2.87
CA PRO A 64 -15.46 -5.38 -2.23
C PRO A 64 -16.37 -6.45 -1.61
N GLU A 65 -16.42 -7.66 -2.17
CA GLU A 65 -17.25 -8.72 -1.63
C GLU A 65 -16.61 -9.33 -0.36
N VAL A 66 -15.27 -9.44 -0.29
CA VAL A 66 -14.59 -9.81 0.95
C VAL A 66 -14.86 -8.77 2.04
N LEU A 67 -14.80 -7.48 1.70
CA LEU A 67 -15.16 -6.41 2.64
C LEU A 67 -16.62 -6.51 3.08
N ARG A 68 -17.54 -6.71 2.13
CA ARG A 68 -18.99 -6.83 2.41
C ARG A 68 -19.27 -7.98 3.37
N GLU A 69 -18.77 -9.17 3.08
CA GLU A 69 -19.02 -10.36 3.91
C GLU A 69 -18.36 -10.24 5.29
N THR A 70 -17.19 -9.58 5.37
CA THR A 70 -16.56 -9.25 6.66
C THR A 70 -17.43 -8.32 7.51
N ILE A 71 -17.98 -7.25 6.91
CA ILE A 71 -18.90 -6.33 7.61
C ILE A 71 -20.14 -7.08 8.08
N LEU A 72 -20.79 -7.87 7.19
CA LEU A 72 -21.99 -8.63 7.53
C LEU A 72 -21.72 -9.67 8.62
N TYR A 73 -20.55 -10.30 8.63
CA TYR A 73 -20.15 -11.21 9.69
C TYR A 73 -20.14 -10.50 11.05
N PHE A 74 -19.44 -9.38 11.17
CA PHE A 74 -19.37 -8.64 12.43
C PHE A 74 -20.70 -8.04 12.87
N HIS A 75 -21.58 -7.64 11.95
CA HIS A 75 -22.96 -7.25 12.28
C HIS A 75 -23.73 -8.40 12.91
N ARG A 76 -23.67 -9.62 12.32
CA ARG A 76 -24.32 -10.81 12.90
C ARG A 76 -23.77 -11.16 14.29
N CYS A 77 -22.50 -10.82 14.56
CA CYS A 77 -21.86 -11.04 15.85
C CYS A 77 -22.09 -9.91 16.87
N GLY A 78 -22.92 -8.91 16.54
CA GLY A 78 -23.32 -7.86 17.47
C GLY A 78 -22.34 -6.68 17.57
N ALA A 79 -21.52 -6.43 16.54
CA ALA A 79 -20.73 -5.20 16.48
C ALA A 79 -21.61 -3.97 16.57
N ARG A 80 -21.27 -3.01 17.43
CA ARG A 80 -22.06 -1.80 17.67
C ARG A 80 -22.04 -0.87 16.45
N LYS A 81 -20.85 -0.60 15.92
CA LYS A 81 -20.63 0.14 14.69
C LYS A 81 -19.44 -0.47 13.95
N ILE A 82 -19.46 -0.35 12.63
CA ILE A 82 -18.36 -0.79 11.78
C ILE A 82 -17.86 0.39 10.96
N PHE A 83 -16.57 0.67 11.04
CA PHE A 83 -15.90 1.75 10.32
C PHE A 83 -14.97 1.15 9.28
N VAL A 84 -15.02 1.65 8.05
CA VAL A 84 -14.11 1.27 6.96
C VAL A 84 -13.13 2.41 6.74
N LEU A 85 -11.85 2.16 6.99
CA LEU A 85 -10.79 3.16 7.02
C LEU A 85 -9.87 3.05 5.80
N GLU A 86 -9.51 4.18 5.23
CA GLU A 86 -8.40 4.27 4.29
C GLU A 86 -7.82 5.69 4.24
N ASN A 87 -6.54 5.77 3.90
CA ASN A 87 -5.87 6.93 3.37
C ASN A 87 -5.09 6.46 2.15
N CYS A 88 -5.66 6.66 0.99
CA CYS A 88 -5.16 6.12 -0.27
C CYS A 88 -3.73 6.60 -0.60
N THR A 89 -3.14 6.02 -1.64
CA THR A 89 -1.80 6.42 -2.11
C THR A 89 -1.77 7.88 -2.54
N GLN A 90 -0.58 8.50 -2.52
CA GLN A 90 -0.36 9.79 -3.17
C GLN A 90 -0.77 9.73 -4.66
N ALA A 91 -0.96 10.87 -5.26
CA ALA A 91 -1.50 11.07 -6.61
C ALA A 91 -3.02 10.82 -6.73
N ASN A 92 -3.69 10.45 -5.63
CA ASN A 92 -5.12 10.22 -5.55
C ASN A 92 -5.70 10.81 -4.24
N PHE A 93 -7.02 10.71 -4.04
CA PHE A 93 -7.69 11.10 -2.79
C PHE A 93 -8.75 10.06 -2.40
N THR A 94 -8.96 9.89 -1.10
CA THR A 94 -9.64 8.69 -0.58
C THR A 94 -11.10 8.59 -1.01
N ARG A 95 -11.84 9.71 -1.12
CA ARG A 95 -13.24 9.68 -1.63
C ARG A 95 -13.34 9.14 -3.05
N LEU A 96 -12.39 9.46 -3.92
CA LEU A 96 -12.37 8.93 -5.28
C LEU A 96 -12.11 7.43 -5.27
N VAL A 97 -11.18 6.97 -4.44
CA VAL A 97 -10.89 5.54 -4.28
C VAL A 97 -12.12 4.79 -3.77
N PHE A 98 -12.79 5.27 -2.72
CA PHE A 98 -14.03 4.63 -2.22
C PHE A 98 -15.13 4.56 -3.27
N GLN A 99 -15.20 5.58 -4.14
CA GLN A 99 -16.17 5.61 -5.22
C GLN A 99 -15.82 4.61 -6.33
N SER A 100 -14.54 4.56 -6.75
CA SER A 100 -14.10 3.73 -7.88
C SER A 100 -13.99 2.24 -7.53
N THR A 101 -13.65 1.91 -6.28
CA THR A 101 -13.55 0.53 -5.77
C THR A 101 -14.89 -0.08 -5.38
N GLY A 102 -15.95 0.73 -5.25
CA GLY A 102 -17.25 0.28 -4.75
C GLY A 102 -17.38 0.25 -3.21
N TYR A 103 -16.34 0.60 -2.45
CA TYR A 103 -16.39 0.61 -0.98
C TYR A 103 -17.49 1.54 -0.44
N LEU A 104 -17.70 2.71 -1.08
CA LEU A 104 -18.78 3.60 -0.67
C LEU A 104 -20.16 2.95 -0.84
N ARG A 105 -20.37 2.16 -1.90
CA ARG A 105 -21.59 1.40 -2.12
C ARG A 105 -21.77 0.34 -1.04
N ILE A 106 -20.72 -0.45 -0.77
CA ILE A 106 -20.75 -1.47 0.29
C ILE A 106 -21.07 -0.86 1.66
N CYS A 107 -20.43 0.25 2.03
CA CYS A 107 -20.74 0.94 3.28
C CYS A 107 -22.20 1.36 3.37
N LYS A 108 -22.79 1.89 2.28
CA LYS A 108 -24.20 2.26 2.26
C LYS A 108 -25.15 1.08 2.37
N GLU A 109 -24.87 -0.02 1.68
CA GLU A 109 -25.67 -1.24 1.69
C GLU A 109 -25.64 -1.96 3.04
N THR A 110 -24.50 -1.91 3.72
CA THR A 110 -24.28 -2.63 5.00
C THR A 110 -24.49 -1.75 6.24
N GLY A 111 -24.62 -0.45 6.11
CA GLY A 111 -24.68 0.48 7.25
C GLY A 111 -23.33 0.78 7.88
N ALA A 112 -22.21 0.32 7.29
CA ALA A 112 -20.86 0.68 7.76
C ALA A 112 -20.53 2.15 7.47
N VAL A 113 -19.67 2.74 8.29
CA VAL A 113 -19.27 4.15 8.20
C VAL A 113 -17.96 4.29 7.46
N PRO A 114 -17.91 4.95 6.28
CA PRO A 114 -16.65 5.22 5.60
C PRO A 114 -15.89 6.33 6.31
N VAL A 115 -14.60 6.12 6.56
CA VAL A 115 -13.70 7.10 7.17
C VAL A 115 -12.57 7.42 6.20
N TYR A 116 -12.53 8.66 5.76
CA TYR A 116 -11.52 9.19 4.84
C TYR A 116 -10.41 9.82 5.66
N LEU A 117 -9.32 9.08 5.90
CA LEU A 117 -8.26 9.51 6.83
C LEU A 117 -7.45 10.72 6.32
N ASP A 118 -7.50 11.01 5.03
CA ASP A 118 -6.93 12.22 4.45
C ASP A 118 -7.75 13.49 4.74
N GLU A 119 -8.97 13.35 5.30
CA GLU A 119 -9.86 14.46 5.70
C GLU A 119 -9.83 14.73 7.21
N THR A 120 -9.15 13.87 7.97
CA THR A 120 -9.05 14.04 9.43
C THR A 120 -7.87 14.94 9.81
N PRO A 121 -7.91 15.62 10.96
CA PRO A 121 -6.72 16.22 11.53
C PRO A 121 -5.62 15.19 11.77
N SER A 122 -4.40 15.65 12.00
CA SER A 122 -3.27 14.78 12.32
C SER A 122 -2.66 15.10 13.69
N VAL A 123 -2.05 14.10 14.29
CA VAL A 123 -1.22 14.22 15.50
C VAL A 123 0.18 13.68 15.22
N PRO A 124 1.24 14.31 15.73
CA PRO A 124 2.60 13.83 15.60
C PRO A 124 2.84 12.64 16.56
N VAL A 125 3.43 11.57 16.06
CA VAL A 125 3.84 10.39 16.84
C VAL A 125 5.31 10.12 16.56
N PHE A 126 6.11 9.89 17.60
CA PHE A 126 7.53 9.59 17.46
C PHE A 126 7.76 8.13 17.11
N LEU A 127 8.52 7.89 16.04
CA LEU A 127 8.95 6.57 15.61
C LEU A 127 10.41 6.35 16.05
N GLU A 128 10.62 5.43 16.98
CA GLU A 128 11.95 5.20 17.59
C GLU A 128 12.98 4.65 16.58
N GLY A 129 12.59 3.74 15.70
CA GLY A 129 13.52 3.12 14.76
C GLY A 129 14.04 4.07 13.67
N ILE A 130 13.27 5.10 13.31
CA ILE A 130 13.71 6.16 12.40
C ILE A 130 14.16 7.44 13.13
N GLU A 131 13.90 7.55 14.43
CA GLU A 131 14.19 8.73 15.28
C GLU A 131 13.53 10.02 14.77
N GLU A 132 12.31 9.91 14.22
CA GLU A 132 11.57 11.02 13.64
C GLU A 132 10.10 11.02 14.07
N PHE A 133 9.48 12.20 14.03
CA PHE A 133 8.03 12.33 14.16
C PHE A 133 7.35 12.12 12.81
N ILE A 134 6.26 11.34 12.82
CA ILE A 134 5.33 11.25 11.71
C ILE A 134 3.94 11.68 12.15
N ASP A 135 3.17 12.23 11.23
CA ASP A 135 1.77 12.53 11.48
C ASP A 135 0.90 11.29 11.24
N ILE A 136 0.10 10.93 12.23
CA ILE A 136 -0.96 9.91 12.12
C ILE A 136 -2.31 10.63 12.16
N SER A 137 -3.33 10.09 11.48
CA SER A 137 -4.70 10.59 11.61
C SER A 137 -5.13 10.67 13.08
N ALA A 138 -5.65 11.82 13.52
CA ALA A 138 -6.14 12.01 14.89
C ALA A 138 -7.27 11.03 15.22
N PHE A 139 -8.09 10.65 14.23
CA PHE A 139 -9.12 9.63 14.38
C PHE A 139 -8.50 8.26 14.72
N VAL A 140 -7.42 7.88 14.04
CA VAL A 140 -6.70 6.62 14.30
C VAL A 140 -6.05 6.67 15.68
N PHE A 141 -5.41 7.77 16.03
CA PHE A 141 -4.77 7.97 17.32
C PHE A 141 -5.78 7.79 18.46
N GLU A 142 -6.91 8.51 18.43
CA GLU A 142 -7.95 8.41 19.44
C GLU A 142 -8.56 7.00 19.53
N LYS A 143 -8.98 6.44 18.39
CA LYS A 143 -9.80 5.21 18.36
C LYS A 143 -8.99 3.93 18.47
N LEU A 144 -7.77 3.90 17.95
CA LEU A 144 -6.98 2.66 17.85
C LEU A 144 -5.73 2.66 18.73
N MET A 145 -5.27 3.84 19.19
CA MET A 145 -4.13 3.89 20.13
C MET A 145 -4.59 4.21 21.56
N GLU A 146 -5.39 5.28 21.78
CA GLU A 146 -5.85 5.63 23.12
C GLU A 146 -6.99 4.70 23.60
N GLN A 147 -7.96 4.40 22.72
CA GLN A 147 -9.13 3.56 22.99
C GLN A 147 -9.00 2.15 22.39
N GLY A 148 -7.78 1.69 22.09
CA GLY A 148 -7.54 0.41 21.42
C GLY A 148 -8.16 -0.78 22.16
N ASP A 149 -8.11 -0.82 23.50
CA ASP A 149 -8.69 -1.90 24.30
C ASP A 149 -10.23 -1.96 24.24
N GLU A 150 -10.88 -0.85 23.86
CA GLU A 150 -12.33 -0.74 23.73
C GLU A 150 -12.82 -1.09 22.31
N ASN A 151 -11.93 -1.19 21.35
CA ASN A 151 -12.22 -1.32 19.92
C ASN A 151 -11.58 -2.60 19.35
N PHE A 152 -12.10 -3.05 18.22
CA PHE A 152 -11.52 -4.16 17.45
C PHE A 152 -10.97 -3.65 16.14
N TYR A 153 -9.66 -3.81 15.96
CA TYR A 153 -8.96 -3.34 14.76
C TYR A 153 -8.58 -4.49 13.85
N LEU A 154 -9.18 -4.53 12.65
CA LEU A 154 -8.94 -5.51 11.60
C LEU A 154 -8.15 -4.89 10.44
N SER A 155 -6.99 -5.45 10.12
CA SER A 155 -6.31 -5.18 8.86
C SER A 155 -6.82 -6.13 7.78
N LEU A 156 -7.32 -5.56 6.66
CA LEU A 156 -7.88 -6.30 5.52
C LEU A 156 -7.10 -5.97 4.23
N PRO A 157 -5.82 -6.42 4.11
CA PRO A 157 -4.99 -6.15 2.95
C PRO A 157 -5.30 -7.08 1.77
N LYS A 158 -4.82 -6.69 0.58
CA LYS A 158 -4.74 -7.52 -0.62
C LYS A 158 -3.46 -8.36 -0.62
N LEU A 159 -3.56 -9.64 -0.98
CA LEU A 159 -2.40 -10.50 -1.22
C LEU A 159 -1.72 -10.08 -2.52
N LYS A 160 -0.54 -9.47 -2.44
CA LYS A 160 0.20 -9.03 -3.64
C LYS A 160 1.66 -8.77 -3.37
N THR A 161 2.47 -8.91 -4.42
CA THR A 161 3.85 -8.44 -4.40
C THR A 161 3.92 -6.91 -4.40
N HIS A 162 5.08 -6.35 -4.17
CA HIS A 162 5.29 -4.90 -4.16
C HIS A 162 6.72 -4.55 -4.60
N SER A 163 6.85 -3.81 -5.69
CA SER A 163 8.15 -3.48 -6.29
C SER A 163 9.14 -2.79 -5.35
N MET A 164 8.66 -2.08 -4.33
CA MET A 164 9.50 -1.36 -3.36
C MET A 164 9.70 -2.12 -2.04
N SER A 165 8.80 -3.03 -1.67
CA SER A 165 8.80 -3.66 -0.33
C SER A 165 8.55 -5.17 -0.34
N GLN A 166 8.78 -5.84 -1.45
CA GLN A 166 8.56 -7.26 -1.74
C GLN A 166 7.08 -7.64 -1.71
N VAL A 167 6.39 -7.44 -0.60
CA VAL A 167 4.97 -7.80 -0.43
C VAL A 167 4.14 -6.63 0.11
N THR A 168 2.84 -6.66 -0.16
CA THR A 168 1.82 -5.87 0.54
C THR A 168 1.03 -6.84 1.38
N LEU A 169 1.03 -6.74 2.65
CA LEU A 169 0.28 -7.57 3.59
C LEU A 169 -0.20 -6.69 4.75
N SER A 170 -0.55 -7.27 5.89
CA SER A 170 -1.14 -6.55 7.01
C SER A 170 -0.24 -5.45 7.58
N ILE A 171 1.04 -5.75 7.82
CA ILE A 171 1.99 -4.80 8.42
C ILE A 171 2.18 -3.59 7.51
N LYS A 172 2.45 -3.81 6.22
CA LYS A 172 2.57 -2.69 5.26
C LYS A 172 1.27 -1.92 5.09
N ASN A 173 0.09 -2.57 5.18
CA ASN A 173 -1.21 -1.93 5.05
C ASN A 173 -1.41 -0.82 6.09
N GLN A 174 -0.75 -0.93 7.27
CA GLN A 174 -0.74 0.10 8.31
C GLN A 174 -0.21 1.46 7.83
N PHE A 175 0.62 1.48 6.80
CA PHE A 175 1.16 2.75 6.28
C PHE A 175 0.07 3.70 5.73
N GLY A 176 -1.10 3.16 5.37
CA GLY A 176 -2.29 3.96 5.07
C GLY A 176 -2.89 4.70 6.27
N LEU A 177 -2.41 4.48 7.50
CA LEU A 177 -2.81 5.24 8.69
C LEU A 177 -1.98 6.52 8.87
N VAL A 178 -0.81 6.60 8.21
CA VAL A 178 0.05 7.78 8.19
C VAL A 178 -0.64 8.89 7.41
N HIS A 179 -0.72 10.06 8.02
CA HIS A 179 -1.38 11.22 7.40
C HIS A 179 -0.65 11.68 6.13
N GLN A 180 -1.40 12.22 5.16
CA GLN A 180 -0.84 12.69 3.88
C GLN A 180 0.30 13.70 4.06
N ARG A 181 0.24 14.54 5.10
CA ARG A 181 1.27 15.53 5.39
C ARG A 181 2.67 14.91 5.50
N SER A 182 2.84 13.87 6.32
CA SER A 182 4.12 13.15 6.45
C SER A 182 4.47 12.39 5.17
N ARG A 183 3.48 11.81 4.49
CA ARG A 183 3.70 11.08 3.23
C ARG A 183 4.14 12.01 2.10
N ILE A 184 3.67 13.26 2.06
CA ILE A 184 4.12 14.29 1.11
C ILE A 184 5.57 14.69 1.38
N ALA A 185 5.91 14.91 2.66
CA ALA A 185 7.24 15.34 3.08
C ALA A 185 8.28 14.26 2.76
N ASP A 186 8.04 13.02 3.22
CA ASP A 186 8.92 11.88 2.99
C ASP A 186 8.19 10.53 3.07
N HIS A 187 7.79 10.01 1.92
CA HIS A 187 7.13 8.71 1.83
C HIS A 187 8.11 7.54 1.91
N ASN A 188 9.19 7.61 1.14
CA ASN A 188 9.97 6.41 0.78
C ASN A 188 11.29 6.23 1.57
N TYR A 189 11.76 7.25 2.25
CA TYR A 189 13.01 7.16 3.02
C TYR A 189 12.82 6.27 4.24
N ARG A 190 13.73 5.32 4.45
CA ARG A 190 13.67 4.32 5.52
C ARG A 190 12.31 3.58 5.59
N LEU A 191 11.71 3.31 4.43
CA LEU A 191 10.34 2.81 4.30
C LEU A 191 10.06 1.54 5.12
N HIS A 192 10.96 0.56 5.07
CA HIS A 192 10.80 -0.69 5.81
C HIS A 192 10.82 -0.50 7.33
N GLN A 193 11.67 0.42 7.81
CA GLN A 193 11.71 0.74 9.23
C GLN A 193 10.43 1.44 9.68
N LYS A 194 9.89 2.37 8.87
CA LYS A 194 8.59 3.01 9.14
C LYS A 194 7.48 1.97 9.30
N PHE A 195 7.45 0.93 8.47
CA PHE A 195 6.44 -0.13 8.60
C PHE A 195 6.57 -0.88 9.93
N ALA A 196 7.79 -1.26 10.32
CA ALA A 196 8.04 -1.95 11.58
C ALA A 196 7.71 -1.08 12.79
N ASP A 197 8.09 0.21 12.76
CA ASP A 197 7.81 1.15 13.85
C ASP A 197 6.31 1.40 14.02
N ILE A 198 5.56 1.55 12.92
CA ILE A 198 4.10 1.72 12.95
C ILE A 198 3.44 0.46 13.49
N TYR A 199 3.87 -0.74 13.06
CA TYR A 199 3.35 -1.99 13.58
C TYR A 199 3.58 -2.14 15.09
N ARG A 200 4.74 -1.70 15.59
CA ARG A 200 5.04 -1.70 17.01
C ARG A 200 4.11 -0.78 17.81
N LEU A 201 3.74 0.37 17.25
CA LEU A 201 2.87 1.35 17.90
C LEU A 201 1.39 0.99 17.80
N LEU A 202 0.98 0.42 16.68
CA LEU A 202 -0.41 0.17 16.34
C LEU A 202 -0.56 -1.20 15.70
N ARG A 203 -0.68 -2.22 16.53
CA ARG A 203 -0.87 -3.60 16.08
C ARG A 203 -2.36 -3.88 15.85
N PRO A 204 -2.76 -4.42 14.69
CA PRO A 204 -4.11 -4.93 14.51
C PRO A 204 -4.40 -6.09 15.46
N ASP A 205 -5.65 -6.20 15.93
CA ASP A 205 -6.11 -7.37 16.68
C ASP A 205 -6.21 -8.61 15.80
N PHE A 206 -6.44 -8.39 14.50
CA PHE A 206 -6.57 -9.46 13.52
C PHE A 206 -6.12 -9.02 12.13
N ALA A 207 -5.54 -9.94 11.37
CA ALA A 207 -5.27 -9.78 9.95
C ALA A 207 -6.12 -10.76 9.15
N LEU A 208 -6.85 -10.24 8.13
CA LEU A 208 -7.55 -11.05 7.14
C LEU A 208 -7.07 -10.62 5.75
N ILE A 209 -6.21 -11.43 5.14
CA ILE A 209 -5.63 -11.13 3.83
C ILE A 209 -6.58 -11.63 2.75
N ASP A 210 -7.01 -10.73 1.88
CA ASP A 210 -7.75 -11.06 0.67
C ASP A 210 -6.82 -11.67 -0.37
N GLY A 211 -6.92 -12.97 -0.56
CA GLY A 211 -6.22 -13.78 -1.53
C GLY A 211 -7.17 -14.37 -2.60
N LEU A 212 -8.28 -13.71 -2.94
CA LEU A 212 -9.07 -14.13 -4.11
C LEU A 212 -8.21 -14.12 -5.36
N ILE A 213 -7.47 -13.03 -5.53
CA ILE A 213 -6.50 -12.80 -6.59
C ILE A 213 -5.22 -12.27 -5.95
N ALA A 214 -4.08 -12.80 -6.35
CA ALA A 214 -2.77 -12.22 -6.03
C ALA A 214 -2.19 -11.51 -7.25
N THR A 215 -1.33 -10.49 -7.03
CA THR A 215 -0.58 -9.86 -8.11
C THR A 215 0.90 -10.17 -8.02
N ASN A 216 1.48 -10.51 -9.16
CA ASN A 216 2.90 -10.71 -9.41
C ASN A 216 3.50 -9.46 -10.08
N HIS A 217 4.82 -9.35 -10.17
CA HIS A 217 5.53 -8.24 -10.83
C HIS A 217 5.22 -6.85 -10.26
N GLY A 218 5.08 -6.76 -8.93
CA GLY A 218 4.82 -5.51 -8.22
C GLY A 218 3.36 -5.31 -7.83
N HIS A 219 3.08 -4.17 -7.25
CA HIS A 219 1.79 -3.90 -6.58
C HIS A 219 0.74 -3.23 -7.47
N TYR A 220 1.14 -2.84 -8.67
CA TYR A 220 0.30 -2.12 -9.61
C TYR A 220 0.66 -2.52 -11.06
N PRO A 221 0.44 -3.79 -11.43
CA PRO A 221 0.65 -4.22 -12.81
C PRO A 221 -0.27 -3.45 -13.76
N THR A 222 0.19 -3.23 -14.99
CA THR A 222 -0.59 -2.55 -16.00
C THR A 222 -1.80 -3.38 -16.43
N THR A 223 -2.86 -2.75 -16.91
CA THR A 223 -4.02 -3.48 -17.47
C THR A 223 -3.63 -4.29 -18.70
N TYR A 224 -2.64 -3.82 -19.44
CA TYR A 224 -2.08 -4.52 -20.60
C TYR A 224 -1.43 -5.86 -20.20
N ASN A 225 -0.66 -5.88 -19.11
CA ASN A 225 0.05 -7.05 -18.62
C ASN A 225 -0.74 -7.84 -17.56
N ALA A 226 -2.00 -7.49 -17.33
CA ALA A 226 -2.82 -8.09 -16.28
C ALA A 226 -2.91 -9.62 -16.38
N GLY A 227 -3.01 -10.16 -17.61
CA GLY A 227 -3.08 -11.61 -17.84
C GLY A 227 -1.84 -12.39 -17.38
N GLU A 228 -0.67 -11.75 -17.36
CA GLU A 228 0.59 -12.33 -16.89
C GLU A 228 0.81 -12.12 -15.38
N CYS A 229 0.30 -11.00 -14.86
CA CYS A 229 0.56 -10.57 -13.49
C CYS A 229 -0.50 -11.02 -12.48
N ILE A 230 -1.70 -11.40 -12.92
CA ILE A 230 -2.82 -11.73 -12.05
C ILE A 230 -2.93 -13.23 -11.88
N VAL A 231 -2.90 -13.69 -10.62
CA VAL A 231 -3.00 -15.12 -10.29
C VAL A 231 -4.21 -15.35 -9.38
N PRO A 232 -5.23 -16.10 -9.84
CA PRO A 232 -6.34 -16.53 -8.97
C PRO A 232 -5.84 -17.47 -7.88
N MET A 233 -5.92 -17.05 -6.62
CA MET A 233 -5.55 -17.86 -5.47
C MET A 233 -6.76 -18.49 -4.79
N ASN A 234 -7.94 -17.84 -4.89
CA ASN A 234 -9.23 -18.31 -4.37
C ASN A 234 -9.17 -18.71 -2.88
N LEU A 235 -8.53 -17.89 -2.06
CA LEU A 235 -8.41 -18.15 -0.62
C LEU A 235 -8.44 -16.83 0.20
N LEU A 236 -8.69 -16.98 1.50
CA LEU A 236 -8.44 -15.97 2.52
C LEU A 236 -7.38 -16.51 3.47
N ILE A 237 -6.54 -15.63 4.04
CA ILE A 237 -5.55 -15.98 5.07
C ILE A 237 -5.87 -15.14 6.31
N GLY A 238 -6.09 -15.78 7.46
CA GLY A 238 -6.45 -15.05 8.67
C GLY A 238 -5.70 -15.51 9.91
N GLY A 239 -5.47 -14.56 10.82
CA GLY A 239 -4.84 -14.84 12.10
C GLY A 239 -4.91 -13.67 13.09
N SER A 240 -4.93 -14.00 14.38
CA SER A 240 -4.87 -13.04 15.48
C SER A 240 -3.45 -12.54 15.77
N ASP A 241 -2.45 -13.11 15.11
CA ASP A 241 -1.09 -12.60 15.06
C ASP A 241 -0.79 -12.06 13.65
N PRO A 242 -0.84 -10.73 13.43
CA PRO A 242 -0.62 -10.16 12.11
C PRO A 242 0.79 -10.42 11.54
N LEU A 243 1.82 -10.54 12.39
CA LEU A 243 3.17 -10.89 11.90
C LEU A 243 3.21 -12.33 11.40
N ALA A 244 2.67 -13.29 12.16
CA ALA A 244 2.56 -14.68 11.72
C ALA A 244 1.74 -14.81 10.44
N THR A 245 0.63 -14.07 10.35
CA THR A 245 -0.24 -14.07 9.16
C THR A 245 0.52 -13.54 7.93
N ASP A 246 1.31 -12.47 8.08
CA ASP A 246 2.13 -11.90 7.01
C ASP A 246 3.29 -12.82 6.62
N VAL A 247 3.91 -13.52 7.56
CA VAL A 247 4.96 -14.51 7.30
C VAL A 247 4.40 -15.67 6.46
N VAL A 248 3.21 -16.19 6.81
CA VAL A 248 2.53 -17.22 6.01
C VAL A 248 2.13 -16.68 4.63
N GLY A 249 1.61 -15.46 4.55
CA GLY A 249 1.26 -14.81 3.29
C GLY A 249 2.48 -14.60 2.38
N ALA A 250 3.61 -14.19 2.93
CA ALA A 250 4.88 -14.05 2.20
C ALA A 250 5.40 -15.40 1.71
N ALA A 251 5.37 -16.42 2.57
CA ALA A 251 5.78 -17.78 2.23
C ALA A 251 4.90 -18.42 1.14
N LEU A 252 3.60 -18.10 1.13
CA LEU A 252 2.66 -18.52 0.08
C LEU A 252 3.05 -17.93 -1.28
N LEU A 253 3.57 -16.70 -1.30
CA LEU A 253 4.10 -16.02 -2.49
C LEU A 253 5.55 -16.42 -2.81
N GLY A 254 6.16 -17.34 -2.06
CA GLY A 254 7.51 -17.82 -2.28
C GLY A 254 8.63 -16.99 -1.67
N PHE A 255 8.30 -15.99 -0.82
CA PHE A 255 9.32 -15.17 -0.14
C PHE A 255 9.63 -15.74 1.25
N SER A 256 10.89 -15.81 1.58
CA SER A 256 11.36 -16.05 2.95
C SER A 256 11.25 -14.77 3.81
N LEU A 257 11.26 -14.95 5.13
CA LEU A 257 11.28 -13.83 6.08
C LEU A 257 12.46 -12.87 5.82
N ALA A 258 13.65 -13.41 5.54
CA ALA A 258 14.85 -12.61 5.29
C ALA A 258 14.77 -11.75 4.02
N GLU A 259 14.01 -12.16 3.01
CA GLU A 259 13.80 -11.39 1.79
C GLU A 259 12.84 -10.23 2.00
N VAL A 260 11.93 -10.33 2.97
CA VAL A 260 10.94 -9.28 3.27
C VAL A 260 11.41 -8.41 4.42
N LYS A 261 12.26 -7.44 4.11
CA LYS A 261 12.99 -6.61 5.08
C LYS A 261 12.14 -6.03 6.21
N HIS A 262 10.91 -5.60 5.96
CA HIS A 262 10.06 -5.06 7.03
C HIS A 262 9.53 -6.14 7.97
N LEU A 263 9.31 -7.38 7.51
CA LEU A 263 8.94 -8.50 8.38
C LEU A 263 10.14 -8.92 9.25
N ASP A 264 11.35 -8.94 8.67
CA ASP A 264 12.58 -9.22 9.42
C ASP A 264 12.84 -8.15 10.51
N LEU A 265 12.60 -6.86 10.19
CA LEU A 265 12.66 -5.78 11.18
C LEU A 265 11.58 -5.95 12.28
N CYS A 266 10.37 -6.38 11.94
CA CYS A 266 9.34 -6.69 12.94
C CYS A 266 9.75 -7.86 13.85
N ARG A 267 10.40 -8.89 13.31
CA ARG A 267 10.98 -9.99 14.12
C ARG A 267 11.88 -9.46 15.22
N ALA A 268 12.72 -8.47 14.91
CA ALA A 268 13.63 -7.88 15.88
C ALA A 268 12.90 -7.12 17.02
N THR A 269 11.63 -6.77 16.86
CA THR A 269 10.84 -6.11 17.93
C THR A 269 10.34 -7.09 18.99
N GLY A 270 10.35 -8.39 18.73
CA GLY A 270 9.78 -9.42 19.61
C GLY A 270 8.24 -9.42 19.67
N ILE A 271 7.56 -8.66 18.82
CA ILE A 271 6.09 -8.55 18.77
C ILE A 271 5.55 -9.48 17.69
N GLY A 272 4.83 -10.51 18.09
CA GLY A 272 4.27 -11.54 17.21
C GLY A 272 5.27 -12.65 16.86
N GLN A 273 4.76 -13.71 16.22
CA GLN A 273 5.54 -14.88 15.82
C GLN A 273 6.02 -14.75 14.37
N SER A 274 7.31 -14.95 14.14
CA SER A 274 7.92 -14.88 12.81
C SER A 274 8.63 -16.15 12.38
N ASP A 275 8.76 -17.12 13.29
CA ASP A 275 9.38 -18.39 12.99
C ASP A 275 8.33 -19.36 12.42
N MET A 276 8.49 -19.74 11.15
CA MET A 276 7.56 -20.64 10.46
C MET A 276 7.38 -22.00 11.14
N GLU A 277 8.39 -22.46 11.91
CA GLU A 277 8.29 -23.72 12.65
C GLU A 277 7.41 -23.60 13.91
N GLN A 278 7.18 -22.35 14.36
CA GLN A 278 6.32 -22.00 15.49
C GLN A 278 4.95 -21.45 15.03
N ILE A 279 4.64 -21.54 13.74
CA ILE A 279 3.34 -21.13 13.17
C ILE A 279 2.60 -22.39 12.70
N TYR A 280 1.48 -22.65 13.33
CA TYR A 280 0.58 -23.73 12.92
C TYR A 280 -0.35 -23.26 11.83
N ILE A 281 -0.16 -23.80 10.62
CA ILE A 281 -0.97 -23.47 9.46
C ILE A 281 -2.19 -24.41 9.41
N ILE A 282 -3.36 -23.86 9.72
CA ILE A 282 -4.63 -24.56 9.55
C ILE A 282 -4.95 -24.67 8.06
N ASN A 283 -5.38 -25.84 7.62
CA ASN A 283 -5.55 -26.19 6.22
C ASN A 283 -4.22 -26.16 5.43
N ARG A 284 -3.19 -26.76 6.00
CA ARG A 284 -1.85 -26.87 5.38
C ARG A 284 -1.89 -27.44 3.94
N PRO A 285 -2.75 -28.41 3.58
CA PRO A 285 -2.86 -28.89 2.21
C PRO A 285 -3.22 -27.79 1.21
N LEU A 286 -4.10 -26.85 1.58
CA LEU A 286 -4.44 -25.69 0.73
C LEU A 286 -3.24 -24.75 0.56
N PHE A 287 -2.48 -24.52 1.62
CA PHE A 287 -1.24 -23.75 1.53
C PHE A 287 -0.26 -24.38 0.55
N ASP A 288 0.01 -25.67 0.65
CA ASP A 288 0.96 -26.38 -0.20
C ASP A 288 0.49 -26.44 -1.66
N GLU A 289 -0.83 -26.56 -1.91
CA GLU A 289 -1.44 -26.51 -3.26
C GLU A 289 -1.28 -25.13 -3.91
N ARG A 290 -1.44 -24.06 -3.11
CA ARG A 290 -1.50 -22.68 -3.63
C ARG A 290 -0.16 -21.96 -3.61
N LYS A 291 0.83 -22.49 -2.91
CA LYS A 291 2.16 -21.88 -2.84
C LYS A 291 2.79 -21.80 -4.21
N GLN A 292 3.24 -20.60 -4.59
CA GLN A 292 3.91 -20.33 -5.85
C GLN A 292 5.05 -19.33 -5.65
N ASN A 293 6.01 -19.33 -6.57
CA ASN A 293 7.11 -18.37 -6.56
C ASN A 293 6.74 -17.14 -7.37
N PHE A 294 6.42 -16.05 -6.67
CA PHE A 294 6.20 -14.74 -7.23
C PHE A 294 7.50 -13.93 -7.26
N THR A 295 7.50 -12.86 -8.05
CA THR A 295 8.56 -11.86 -8.03
C THR A 295 7.99 -10.47 -7.79
N CYS A 296 8.75 -9.65 -7.07
CA CYS A 296 8.45 -8.22 -6.89
C CYS A 296 9.10 -7.33 -7.96
N GLU A 297 9.90 -7.91 -8.87
CA GLU A 297 10.52 -7.18 -9.96
C GLU A 297 9.47 -6.84 -11.02
N LEU A 298 9.55 -5.63 -11.57
CA LEU A 298 8.70 -5.17 -12.66
C LEU A 298 9.05 -5.91 -13.95
N LEU A 299 8.16 -5.90 -14.92
CA LEU A 299 8.40 -6.45 -16.24
C LEU A 299 9.40 -5.61 -17.07
N ASP A 300 9.72 -4.40 -16.57
CA ASP A 300 10.61 -3.43 -17.24
C ASP A 300 10.14 -3.07 -18.68
N ASP A 301 8.83 -3.02 -18.85
CA ASP A 301 8.14 -2.81 -20.11
C ASP A 301 7.98 -1.31 -20.40
N TYR A 302 9.01 -0.72 -21.00
CA TYR A 302 9.13 0.72 -21.26
C TYR A 302 9.27 1.04 -22.75
N PRO A 303 8.99 2.30 -23.18
CA PRO A 303 9.40 2.76 -24.52
C PRO A 303 10.91 2.58 -24.70
N PRO A 304 11.35 1.97 -25.82
CA PRO A 304 12.77 1.62 -26.02
C PRO A 304 13.70 2.83 -26.14
N ASP A 305 13.14 4.01 -26.38
CA ASP A 305 13.85 5.28 -26.54
C ASP A 305 13.85 6.15 -25.24
N ILE A 306 13.49 5.57 -24.11
CA ILE A 306 13.73 6.16 -22.80
C ILE A 306 15.10 5.74 -22.28
N THR A 307 15.92 6.71 -21.88
CA THR A 307 17.20 6.45 -21.24
C THR A 307 17.07 6.62 -19.73
N PHE A 308 17.41 5.57 -18.96
CA PHE A 308 17.48 5.61 -17.51
C PHE A 308 18.94 5.80 -17.05
N LEU A 309 19.24 6.94 -16.43
CA LEU A 309 20.51 7.21 -15.77
C LEU A 309 20.35 7.01 -14.26
N ARG A 310 20.88 5.90 -13.78
CA ARG A 310 20.85 5.52 -12.36
C ARG A 310 22.18 5.86 -11.70
N GLY A 311 22.12 6.51 -10.53
CA GLY A 311 23.31 6.87 -9.77
C GLY A 311 24.04 5.65 -9.19
N SER A 312 25.37 5.61 -9.33
CA SER A 312 26.21 4.52 -8.85
C SER A 312 26.42 4.54 -7.34
N GLU A 313 26.42 5.71 -6.71
CA GLU A 313 26.55 5.83 -5.24
C GLU A 313 25.26 5.43 -4.52
N ARG A 314 24.09 5.81 -5.06
CA ARG A 314 22.79 5.49 -4.50
C ARG A 314 21.67 5.64 -5.54
N CYS A 315 20.89 4.59 -5.71
CA CYS A 315 19.64 4.61 -6.45
C CYS A 315 18.64 3.70 -5.72
N CYS A 316 17.91 4.31 -4.75
CA CYS A 316 17.08 3.56 -3.81
C CYS A 316 15.92 2.85 -4.53
N LYS A 317 15.80 1.52 -4.30
CA LYS A 317 14.72 0.69 -4.85
C LYS A 317 13.36 1.15 -4.30
N GLU A 318 13.31 1.48 -3.02
CA GLU A 318 12.11 1.91 -2.30
C GLU A 318 11.63 3.31 -2.71
N GLY A 319 12.52 4.13 -3.26
CA GLY A 319 12.27 5.54 -3.57
C GLY A 319 12.18 5.83 -5.06
N CYS A 320 13.15 6.60 -5.55
CA CYS A 320 13.13 7.14 -6.91
C CYS A 320 13.10 6.06 -7.99
N ARG A 321 13.74 4.88 -7.79
CA ARG A 321 13.83 3.85 -8.82
C ARG A 321 12.46 3.23 -9.12
N ARG A 322 11.95 2.37 -8.25
CA ARG A 322 10.74 1.58 -8.53
C ARG A 322 9.47 2.41 -8.59
N ASN A 323 9.42 3.52 -7.86
CA ASN A 323 8.31 4.46 -7.96
C ASN A 323 8.20 5.07 -9.38
N THR A 324 9.34 5.53 -9.94
CA THR A 324 9.39 6.08 -11.31
C THR A 324 9.12 5.00 -12.34
N GLU A 325 9.78 3.85 -12.23
CA GLU A 325 9.67 2.74 -13.18
C GLU A 325 8.22 2.23 -13.27
N THR A 326 7.53 2.03 -12.14
CA THR A 326 6.09 1.64 -12.13
C THR A 326 5.21 2.66 -12.86
N VAL A 327 5.44 3.97 -12.64
CA VAL A 327 4.65 5.02 -13.31
C VAL A 327 4.93 5.05 -14.81
N VAL A 328 6.19 4.90 -15.23
CA VAL A 328 6.56 4.88 -16.66
C VAL A 328 5.90 3.69 -17.37
N GLU A 329 5.96 2.50 -16.76
CA GLU A 329 5.34 1.29 -17.31
C GLU A 329 3.82 1.46 -17.46
N MET A 330 3.13 1.94 -16.40
CA MET A 330 1.71 2.25 -16.44
C MET A 330 1.37 3.27 -17.54
N LEU A 331 2.09 4.39 -17.61
CA LEU A 331 1.83 5.43 -18.60
C LEU A 331 2.10 4.95 -20.04
N TYR A 332 3.06 4.06 -20.22
CA TYR A 332 3.35 3.48 -21.52
C TYR A 332 2.23 2.55 -21.98
N ARG A 333 1.91 1.55 -21.20
CA ARG A 333 1.01 0.45 -21.59
C ARG A 333 -0.48 0.80 -21.51
N ASP A 334 -0.88 1.52 -20.47
CA ASP A 334 -2.30 1.81 -20.26
C ASP A 334 -2.75 3.13 -20.90
N TYR A 335 -1.80 4.01 -21.27
CA TYR A 335 -2.12 5.36 -21.75
C TYR A 335 -1.38 5.76 -23.04
N ASP A 336 -0.67 4.84 -23.72
CA ASP A 336 0.08 5.06 -24.97
C ASP A 336 1.17 6.14 -24.84
N GLY A 337 1.78 6.24 -23.69
CA GLY A 337 2.82 7.22 -23.40
C GLY A 337 4.02 7.10 -24.33
N LYS A 338 4.59 8.25 -24.76
CA LYS A 338 5.70 8.28 -25.70
C LYS A 338 7.02 8.46 -24.99
N GLY A 339 8.07 7.88 -25.53
CA GLY A 339 9.45 8.01 -25.05
C GLY A 339 10.17 9.26 -25.53
N CYS A 340 11.42 9.11 -25.91
CA CYS A 340 12.32 10.15 -26.38
C CYS A 340 12.66 11.20 -25.31
N PHE A 341 13.04 10.73 -24.10
CA PHE A 341 13.53 11.55 -22.99
C PHE A 341 14.42 10.74 -22.05
N THR A 342 15.15 11.46 -21.18
CA THR A 342 16.05 10.83 -20.19
C THR A 342 15.49 10.98 -18.78
N ILE A 343 15.56 9.93 -17.98
CA ILE A 343 15.22 9.93 -16.57
C ILE A 343 16.51 9.82 -15.75
N LEU A 344 16.69 10.74 -14.82
CA LEU A 344 17.81 10.76 -13.88
C LEU A 344 17.30 10.41 -12.49
N MET A 345 17.94 9.45 -11.80
CA MET A 345 17.57 9.06 -10.43
C MET A 345 18.76 8.62 -9.61
N GLY A 346 18.75 9.01 -8.34
CA GLY A 346 19.80 8.68 -7.39
C GLY A 346 20.94 9.67 -7.35
N LYS A 347 22.09 9.25 -6.79
CA LYS A 347 23.30 10.04 -6.58
C LYS A 347 24.50 9.35 -7.24
N GLY A 348 25.47 10.14 -7.72
CA GLY A 348 26.64 9.60 -8.44
C GLY A 348 26.30 9.21 -9.89
N ILE A 349 25.46 9.97 -10.57
CA ILE A 349 25.15 9.76 -11.98
C ILE A 349 26.36 10.20 -12.83
N ASP A 350 26.73 9.38 -13.82
CA ASP A 350 27.84 9.67 -14.72
C ASP A 350 27.67 11.03 -15.42
N LYS A 351 28.59 11.93 -15.16
CA LYS A 351 28.60 13.27 -15.71
C LYS A 351 28.65 13.28 -17.25
N GLN A 352 29.44 12.39 -17.84
CA GLN A 352 29.56 12.32 -19.30
C GLN A 352 28.23 11.90 -19.95
N ALA A 353 27.50 10.97 -19.32
CA ALA A 353 26.16 10.59 -19.78
C ALA A 353 25.19 11.76 -19.64
N VAL A 354 25.24 12.53 -18.55
CA VAL A 354 24.42 13.73 -18.35
C VAL A 354 24.74 14.79 -19.42
N ASP A 355 26.02 15.02 -19.74
CA ASP A 355 26.43 16.01 -20.75
C ASP A 355 25.96 15.67 -22.18
N ARG A 356 25.68 14.38 -22.45
CA ARG A 356 25.13 13.90 -23.72
C ARG A 356 23.63 14.06 -23.85
N ILE A 357 22.89 14.34 -22.76
CA ILE A 357 21.43 14.48 -22.81
C ILE A 357 21.05 15.58 -23.78
N ARG A 358 20.13 15.27 -24.70
CA ARG A 358 19.50 16.21 -25.61
C ARG A 358 17.98 16.11 -25.47
N GLY A 359 17.27 17.20 -25.66
CA GLY A 359 15.81 17.21 -25.66
C GLY A 359 15.21 17.34 -24.27
N ARG A 360 14.56 16.30 -23.74
CA ARG A 360 13.74 16.35 -22.52
C ARG A 360 14.32 15.48 -21.42
N ALA A 361 14.10 15.90 -20.15
CA ALA A 361 14.57 15.14 -19.00
C ALA A 361 13.56 15.17 -17.83
N HIS A 362 13.50 14.09 -17.06
CA HIS A 362 12.84 14.00 -15.76
C HIS A 362 13.85 13.66 -14.67
N LEU A 363 13.88 14.45 -13.59
CA LEU A 363 14.74 14.19 -12.42
C LEU A 363 13.88 13.67 -11.27
N ALA A 364 14.09 12.41 -10.92
CA ALA A 364 13.36 11.74 -9.86
C ALA A 364 14.16 11.75 -8.54
N GLY A 365 13.63 12.46 -7.57
CA GLY A 365 14.20 12.58 -6.23
C GLY A 365 15.21 13.71 -6.06
N SER A 366 15.28 14.22 -4.82
CA SER A 366 16.14 15.36 -4.48
C SER A 366 17.62 15.13 -4.77
N CYS A 367 18.13 13.88 -4.73
CA CYS A 367 19.52 13.59 -5.06
C CYS A 367 19.88 14.02 -6.50
N ALA A 368 19.12 13.56 -7.49
CA ALA A 368 19.35 13.93 -8.88
C ALA A 368 19.07 15.42 -9.14
N ILE A 369 18.07 16.00 -8.44
CA ILE A 369 17.70 17.43 -8.58
C ILE A 369 18.82 18.33 -8.06
N GLN A 370 19.41 18.03 -6.90
CA GLN A 370 20.50 18.79 -6.30
C GLN A 370 21.74 18.80 -7.21
N ASP A 371 22.09 17.63 -7.79
CA ASP A 371 23.28 17.51 -8.62
C ASP A 371 23.10 18.15 -10.00
N TYR A 372 21.95 17.97 -10.65
CA TYR A 372 21.77 18.29 -12.08
C TYR A 372 20.58 19.19 -12.42
N GLY A 373 19.71 19.51 -11.48
CA GLY A 373 18.47 20.25 -11.76
C GLY A 373 18.70 21.60 -12.42
N VAL A 374 19.53 22.44 -11.81
CA VAL A 374 19.84 23.78 -12.33
C VAL A 374 20.59 23.71 -13.68
N VAL A 375 21.55 22.79 -13.78
CA VAL A 375 22.37 22.64 -15.00
C VAL A 375 21.50 22.23 -16.20
N LEU A 376 20.64 21.22 -16.01
CA LEU A 376 19.77 20.74 -17.08
C LEU A 376 18.69 21.77 -17.45
N GLN A 377 18.11 22.49 -16.49
CA GLN A 377 17.15 23.55 -16.78
C GLN A 377 17.77 24.70 -17.60
N ARG A 378 19.03 25.09 -17.30
CA ARG A 378 19.75 26.10 -18.09
C ARG A 378 20.05 25.63 -19.50
N ARG A 379 20.48 24.36 -19.64
CA ARG A 379 20.92 23.82 -20.93
C ARG A 379 19.74 23.44 -21.85
N LEU A 380 18.72 22.78 -21.33
CA LEU A 380 17.60 22.26 -22.10
C LEU A 380 16.37 23.19 -22.12
N GLY A 381 16.34 24.16 -21.20
CA GLY A 381 15.19 25.02 -20.96
C GLY A 381 14.20 24.44 -19.91
N LYS A 382 13.67 25.28 -19.03
CA LYS A 382 12.79 24.88 -17.92
C LYS A 382 11.58 24.05 -18.33
N ARG A 383 10.98 24.33 -19.51
CA ARG A 383 9.81 23.59 -20.03
C ARG A 383 10.10 22.14 -20.41
N HIS A 384 11.36 21.81 -20.66
CA HIS A 384 11.79 20.48 -21.08
C HIS A 384 12.28 19.61 -19.92
N VAL A 385 12.41 20.20 -18.72
CA VAL A 385 12.88 19.50 -17.54
C VAL A 385 11.76 19.45 -16.50
N THR A 386 11.41 18.26 -16.08
CA THR A 386 10.45 18.02 -14.98
C THR A 386 11.16 17.41 -13.78
N MET A 387 10.67 17.67 -12.58
CA MET A 387 11.32 17.27 -11.33
C MET A 387 10.29 16.79 -10.32
N SER A 388 10.66 15.75 -9.56
CA SER A 388 9.88 15.25 -8.42
C SER A 388 10.76 15.23 -7.17
N PRO A 389 10.66 16.24 -6.28
CA PRO A 389 11.50 16.38 -5.10
C PRO A 389 11.21 15.34 -4.00
N GLY A 390 11.93 15.44 -2.87
CA GLY A 390 11.89 14.47 -1.77
C GLY A 390 12.53 13.15 -2.18
N CYS A 391 12.07 12.06 -1.60
CA CYS A 391 12.39 10.71 -2.09
C CYS A 391 11.42 10.30 -3.22
N ASN A 392 11.26 11.20 -4.20
CA ASN A 392 10.39 11.07 -5.36
C ASN A 392 8.89 11.16 -5.01
N ASN A 393 8.40 12.38 -4.80
CA ASN A 393 6.97 12.64 -4.58
C ASN A 393 6.13 12.09 -5.74
N LEU A 394 5.24 11.13 -5.47
CA LEU A 394 4.52 10.36 -6.49
C LEU A 394 3.62 11.25 -7.36
N ALA A 395 2.90 12.23 -6.76
CA ALA A 395 2.00 13.09 -7.54
C ALA A 395 2.77 13.98 -8.53
N LEU A 396 3.89 14.57 -8.09
CA LEU A 396 4.76 15.38 -8.94
C LEU A 396 5.53 14.52 -9.97
N SER A 397 5.94 13.31 -9.57
CA SER A 397 6.55 12.35 -10.49
C SER A 397 5.56 11.97 -11.60
N THR A 398 4.33 11.61 -11.24
CA THR A 398 3.28 11.26 -12.21
C THR A 398 2.98 12.44 -13.14
N ALA A 399 2.77 13.66 -12.61
CA ALA A 399 2.55 14.85 -13.45
C ALA A 399 3.73 15.12 -14.38
N GLY A 400 4.97 15.05 -13.84
CA GLY A 400 6.19 15.25 -14.63
C GLY A 400 6.35 14.22 -15.73
N LEU A 401 6.10 12.95 -15.46
CA LEU A 401 6.16 11.86 -16.44
C LEU A 401 5.03 11.95 -17.46
N CYS A 402 3.80 12.29 -17.06
CA CYS A 402 2.72 12.59 -18.02
C CYS A 402 3.15 13.64 -19.03
N LYS A 403 3.76 14.74 -18.58
CA LYS A 403 4.28 15.78 -19.48
C LYS A 403 5.38 15.26 -20.40
N GLN A 404 6.34 14.48 -19.87
CA GLN A 404 7.41 13.91 -20.68
C GLN A 404 6.89 12.88 -21.70
N MET A 405 5.93 12.06 -21.31
CA MET A 405 5.31 11.03 -22.13
C MET A 405 4.13 11.52 -22.99
N ARG A 406 3.84 12.84 -22.97
CA ARG A 406 2.78 13.50 -23.76
C ARG A 406 1.37 13.00 -23.46
N ILE A 407 1.09 12.74 -22.18
CA ILE A 407 -0.22 12.32 -21.69
C ILE A 407 -0.84 13.47 -20.92
N HIS A 408 -2.10 13.76 -21.20
CA HIS A 408 -2.85 14.74 -20.39
C HIS A 408 -3.28 14.07 -19.07
N PRO A 409 -2.99 14.66 -17.89
CA PRO A 409 -3.27 14.01 -16.57
C PRO A 409 -4.74 13.63 -16.36
N LEU A 410 -5.70 14.32 -16.97
CA LEU A 410 -7.12 13.96 -16.88
C LEU A 410 -7.44 12.57 -17.44
N ARG A 411 -6.60 12.03 -18.34
CA ARG A 411 -6.76 10.67 -18.86
C ARG A 411 -6.53 9.59 -17.79
N LEU A 412 -5.83 9.93 -16.69
CA LEU A 412 -5.60 9.01 -15.58
C LEU A 412 -6.86 8.77 -14.72
N SER A 413 -7.87 9.64 -14.83
CA SER A 413 -9.11 9.46 -14.10
C SER A 413 -9.96 8.35 -14.72
N ARG A 414 -10.28 7.33 -13.94
CA ARG A 414 -11.21 6.24 -14.31
C ARG A 414 -12.66 6.57 -13.97
N VAL A 415 -12.89 7.70 -13.33
CA VAL A 415 -14.22 8.22 -12.97
C VAL A 415 -14.47 9.47 -13.82
N ASP A 416 -15.72 9.70 -14.16
CA ASP A 416 -16.14 10.91 -14.89
C ASP A 416 -15.49 12.16 -14.30
N PRO A 417 -14.88 13.04 -15.13
CA PRO A 417 -14.13 14.20 -14.65
C PRO A 417 -14.95 15.18 -13.82
N VAL A 418 -16.24 15.39 -14.15
CA VAL A 418 -17.13 16.29 -13.40
C VAL A 418 -17.38 15.72 -12.01
N ARG A 419 -17.67 14.42 -11.94
CA ARG A 419 -17.86 13.71 -10.67
C ARG A 419 -16.59 13.69 -9.85
N SER A 420 -15.44 13.46 -10.46
CA SER A 420 -14.13 13.50 -9.79
C SER A 420 -13.86 14.88 -9.19
N ALA A 421 -14.14 15.95 -9.92
CA ALA A 421 -14.01 17.33 -9.45
C ALA A 421 -14.94 17.62 -8.26
N ALA A 422 -16.21 17.21 -8.33
CA ALA A 422 -17.18 17.39 -7.24
C ALA A 422 -16.74 16.64 -5.97
N LEU A 423 -16.23 15.41 -6.11
CA LEU A 423 -15.68 14.63 -5.00
C LEU A 423 -14.45 15.32 -4.40
N LEU A 424 -13.56 15.86 -5.23
CA LEU A 424 -12.37 16.57 -4.77
C LEU A 424 -12.73 17.85 -4.01
N ILE A 425 -13.66 18.66 -4.54
CA ILE A 425 -14.16 19.87 -3.86
C ILE A 425 -14.72 19.47 -2.49
N THR A 426 -15.55 18.43 -2.44
CA THR A 426 -16.11 17.91 -1.19
C THR A 426 -15.00 17.49 -0.21
N ALA A 427 -13.99 16.76 -0.68
CA ALA A 427 -12.86 16.34 0.13
C ALA A 427 -12.10 17.55 0.70
N ARG A 428 -11.82 18.56 -0.13
CA ARG A 428 -11.12 19.80 0.28
C ARG A 428 -11.92 20.59 1.32
N LEU A 429 -13.25 20.72 1.15
CA LEU A 429 -14.12 21.37 2.13
C LEU A 429 -14.17 20.60 3.47
N LYS A 430 -13.91 19.30 3.46
CA LYS A 430 -13.80 18.45 4.65
C LYS A 430 -12.37 18.41 5.25
N GLY A 431 -11.43 19.15 4.70
CA GLY A 431 -10.07 19.26 5.22
C GLY A 431 -9.05 18.34 4.58
N SER A 432 -9.40 17.63 3.49
CA SER A 432 -8.46 16.72 2.82
C SER A 432 -7.18 17.42 2.39
N GLN A 433 -6.05 16.87 2.81
CA GLN A 433 -4.69 17.26 2.42
C GLN A 433 -4.09 16.30 1.40
N ALA A 434 -4.92 15.52 0.69
CA ALA A 434 -4.46 14.57 -0.30
C ALA A 434 -3.55 15.24 -1.36
N ASN A 435 -2.44 14.61 -1.64
CA ASN A 435 -1.48 15.03 -2.67
C ASN A 435 -1.90 14.42 -4.02
N ILE A 436 -2.63 15.18 -4.80
CA ILE A 436 -3.15 14.77 -6.11
C ILE A 436 -2.21 15.13 -7.24
N VAL A 437 -2.35 14.48 -8.39
CA VAL A 437 -1.63 14.84 -9.61
C VAL A 437 -2.05 16.25 -10.05
N PRO A 438 -1.11 17.21 -10.14
CA PRO A 438 -1.41 18.52 -10.71
C PRO A 438 -1.89 18.41 -12.16
N LEU A 439 -2.93 19.16 -12.49
CA LEU A 439 -3.49 19.18 -13.86
C LEU A 439 -2.75 20.11 -14.82
N ILE A 440 -1.76 20.86 -14.32
CA ILE A 440 -1.02 21.89 -15.07
C ILE A 440 0.48 21.64 -14.98
#